data_167aebd380f77192f0ef3b1a26655be6
#
_entry.id   167aebd380f77192f0ef3b1a26655be6
#
_cell.length_a   1.000
_cell.length_b   1.000
_cell.length_c   1.000
_cell.angle_alpha   90.00
_cell.angle_beta   90.00
_cell.angle_gamma   90.00
#
_symmetry.space_group_name_H-M   'P 1'
#
loop_
_entity.id
_entity.type
_entity.pdbx_description
1 polymer ?
#
loop_
_entity_poly.entity_id
_entity_poly.type
_entity_poly.pdbx_seq_one_letter_code
_entity_poly.pdbx_strand_id
1 'polypeptide(L)'
;VEGRNLHDLLPLPYTEEALAAVTRRVGEVQELLGRQILLENVSSYVSYRDSEMTEWEFLAEVARRADCAILLDINNIYVSAMNHGFDPASYLAGIPRERVRQFHLAGHSDREGHLIDTHDHPIAAPVWALYREAVGRFGPVPTMIERDDNIPELGVLVAELDVARAVAAGGAARAAA
;
A
#
# COMPACT_ATOMS: atom_id res chain seq x y z
N VAL A 1 -12.84 -15.35 12.82
CA VAL A 1 -12.89 -15.47 14.28
C VAL A 1 -14.13 -16.28 14.63
N GLU A 2 -14.00 -17.32 15.44
CA GLU A 2 -15.10 -18.20 15.88
C GLU A 2 -16.01 -18.72 14.75
N GLY A 3 -15.43 -19.04 13.57
CA GLY A 3 -16.14 -19.52 12.39
C GLY A 3 -16.92 -18.43 11.63
N ARG A 4 -16.75 -17.16 11.95
CA ARG A 4 -17.30 -16.02 11.21
C ARG A 4 -16.26 -15.43 10.28
N ASN A 5 -16.63 -15.17 9.04
CA ASN A 5 -15.86 -14.33 8.14
C ASN A 5 -16.22 -12.87 8.46
N LEU A 6 -15.24 -12.05 8.76
CA LEU A 6 -15.44 -10.64 9.08
C LEU A 6 -15.53 -9.77 7.82
N HIS A 7 -15.18 -10.32 6.66
CA HIS A 7 -15.14 -9.62 5.38
C HIS A 7 -14.28 -8.35 5.43
N ASP A 8 -13.23 -8.36 6.24
CA ASP A 8 -12.35 -7.22 6.44
C ASP A 8 -10.93 -7.70 6.77
N LEU A 9 -9.94 -6.87 6.43
CA LEU A 9 -8.54 -7.09 6.79
C LEU A 9 -8.27 -6.37 8.12
N LEU A 10 -8.01 -7.12 9.17
CA LEU A 10 -7.64 -6.56 10.45
C LEU A 10 -6.12 -6.46 10.53
N PRO A 11 -5.56 -5.31 10.97
CA PRO A 11 -4.14 -5.18 11.20
C PRO A 11 -3.68 -6.14 12.29
N LEU A 12 -2.40 -6.48 12.28
CA LEU A 12 -1.73 -7.23 13.34
C LEU A 12 -1.13 -6.26 14.38
N PRO A 13 -0.95 -6.66 15.63
CA PRO A 13 -0.05 -5.94 16.50
C PRO A 13 1.38 -6.05 15.93
N TYR A 14 2.04 -4.94 15.70
CA TYR A 14 3.37 -4.90 15.08
C TYR A 14 4.44 -5.19 16.14
N THR A 15 4.50 -6.47 16.56
CA THR A 15 5.44 -7.01 17.54
C THR A 15 6.47 -7.92 16.86
N GLU A 16 7.56 -8.22 17.55
CA GLU A 16 8.57 -9.16 17.06
C GLU A 16 7.97 -10.58 16.86
N GLU A 17 7.01 -10.98 17.71
CA GLU A 17 6.32 -12.27 17.57
C GLU A 17 5.48 -12.31 16.27
N ALA A 18 4.69 -11.27 16.00
CA ALA A 18 3.90 -11.17 14.78
C ALA A 18 4.81 -11.10 13.54
N LEU A 19 5.91 -10.34 13.63
CA LEU A 19 6.92 -10.25 12.58
C LEU A 19 7.52 -11.61 12.23
N ALA A 20 7.90 -12.40 13.24
CA ALA A 20 8.42 -13.75 13.02
C ALA A 20 7.37 -14.68 12.37
N ALA A 21 6.10 -14.57 12.82
CA ALA A 21 5.01 -15.37 12.28
C ALA A 21 4.71 -15.03 10.81
N VAL A 22 4.61 -13.74 10.46
CA VAL A 22 4.36 -13.29 9.08
C VAL A 22 5.54 -13.64 8.18
N THR A 23 6.77 -13.37 8.61
CA THR A 23 7.99 -13.73 7.85
C THR A 23 8.01 -15.20 7.48
N ARG A 24 7.72 -16.08 8.43
CA ARG A 24 7.65 -17.53 8.18
C ARG A 24 6.56 -17.88 7.15
N ARG A 25 5.37 -17.30 7.27
CA ARG A 25 4.27 -17.54 6.33
C ARG A 25 4.58 -17.07 4.92
N VAL A 26 5.20 -15.90 4.79
CA VAL A 26 5.66 -15.40 3.47
C VAL A 26 6.68 -16.36 2.87
N GLY A 27 7.63 -16.87 3.66
CA GLY A 27 8.59 -17.86 3.22
C GLY A 27 7.94 -19.15 2.73
N GLU A 28 7.00 -19.71 3.50
CA GLU A 28 6.23 -20.90 3.12
C GLU A 28 5.48 -20.72 1.79
N VAL A 29 4.87 -19.56 1.57
CA VAL A 29 4.16 -19.23 0.33
C VAL A 29 5.13 -19.11 -0.85
N GLN A 30 6.27 -18.44 -0.66
CA GLN A 30 7.29 -18.31 -1.70
C GLN A 30 7.88 -19.67 -2.09
N GLU A 31 8.14 -20.54 -1.12
CA GLU A 31 8.60 -21.90 -1.35
C GLU A 31 7.57 -22.71 -2.16
N LEU A 32 6.28 -22.65 -1.76
CA LEU A 32 5.21 -23.33 -2.48
C LEU A 32 5.06 -22.85 -3.94
N LEU A 33 5.18 -21.53 -4.16
CA LEU A 33 5.05 -20.93 -5.49
C LEU A 33 6.34 -21.02 -6.33
N GLY A 34 7.47 -21.35 -5.72
CA GLY A 34 8.78 -21.36 -6.36
C GLY A 34 9.25 -20.00 -6.88
N ARG A 35 8.76 -18.92 -6.28
CA ARG A 35 9.10 -17.54 -6.68
C ARG A 35 8.87 -16.55 -5.56
N GLN A 36 9.56 -15.39 -5.67
CA GLN A 36 9.32 -14.24 -4.82
C GLN A 36 7.90 -13.68 -5.03
N ILE A 37 7.25 -13.26 -3.96
CA ILE A 37 5.96 -12.55 -4.00
C ILE A 37 6.13 -11.09 -3.63
N LEU A 38 5.10 -10.29 -3.89
CA LEU A 38 4.95 -8.95 -3.38
C LEU A 38 3.99 -8.98 -2.20
N LEU A 39 4.39 -8.38 -1.09
CA LEU A 39 3.52 -8.18 0.07
C LEU A 39 2.97 -6.75 0.03
N GLU A 40 1.66 -6.62 0.21
CA GLU A 40 0.97 -5.34 0.19
C GLU A 40 0.81 -4.77 1.59
N ASN A 41 0.95 -3.45 1.71
CA ASN A 41 0.53 -2.71 2.90
C ASN A 41 -0.98 -2.59 2.94
N VAL A 42 -1.57 -2.72 4.12
CA VAL A 42 -3.02 -2.67 4.30
C VAL A 42 -3.49 -1.27 4.72
N SER A 43 -4.76 -0.95 4.43
CA SER A 43 -5.45 0.14 5.11
C SER A 43 -5.80 -0.28 6.53
N SER A 44 -5.73 0.62 7.52
CA SER A 44 -6.02 0.28 8.90
C SER A 44 -6.94 1.28 9.58
N TYR A 45 -7.79 0.74 10.47
CA TYR A 45 -8.84 1.47 11.20
C TYR A 45 -8.67 1.37 12.71
N VAL A 46 -7.80 0.49 13.16
CA VAL A 46 -7.51 0.25 14.56
C VAL A 46 -6.01 0.09 14.74
N SER A 47 -5.50 0.44 15.91
CA SER A 47 -4.12 0.20 16.31
C SER A 47 -4.08 -0.59 17.61
N TYR A 48 -2.99 -1.29 17.85
CA TYR A 48 -2.78 -2.07 19.08
C TYR A 48 -1.79 -1.38 19.99
N ARG A 49 -2.10 -1.33 21.28
CA ARG A 49 -1.23 -0.72 22.30
C ARG A 49 0.10 -1.44 22.46
N ASP A 50 0.10 -2.75 22.17
CA ASP A 50 1.27 -3.61 22.30
C ASP A 50 2.17 -3.58 21.05
N SER A 51 1.87 -2.75 20.05
CA SER A 51 2.75 -2.57 18.91
C SER A 51 4.07 -1.93 19.35
N GLU A 52 5.17 -2.55 18.95
CA GLU A 52 6.55 -2.19 19.29
C GLU A 52 7.23 -1.36 18.18
N MET A 53 6.63 -1.35 17.00
CA MET A 53 7.14 -0.66 15.81
C MET A 53 5.98 -0.10 14.97
N THR A 54 6.30 0.77 14.03
CA THR A 54 5.34 1.30 13.06
C THR A 54 5.03 0.26 11.98
N GLU A 55 3.93 0.44 11.26
CA GLU A 55 3.57 -0.45 10.14
C GLU A 55 4.66 -0.52 9.07
N TRP A 56 5.24 0.62 8.68
CA TRP A 56 6.29 0.66 7.66
C TRP A 56 7.60 -0.01 8.12
N GLU A 57 7.95 0.07 9.40
CA GLU A 57 9.07 -0.68 9.97
C GLU A 57 8.79 -2.18 9.94
N PHE A 58 7.57 -2.57 10.32
CA PHE A 58 7.13 -3.96 10.28
C PHE A 58 7.18 -4.52 8.86
N LEU A 59 6.59 -3.82 7.88
CA LEU A 59 6.60 -4.24 6.48
C LEU A 59 8.02 -4.33 5.90
N ALA A 60 8.87 -3.33 6.20
CA ALA A 60 10.28 -3.33 5.78
C ALA A 60 11.04 -4.53 6.34
N GLU A 61 10.84 -4.84 7.63
CA GLU A 61 11.47 -5.99 8.28
C GLU A 61 10.96 -7.34 7.74
N VAL A 62 9.66 -7.49 7.47
CA VAL A 62 9.12 -8.68 6.79
C VAL A 62 9.78 -8.83 5.42
N ALA A 63 9.82 -7.76 4.62
CA ALA A 63 10.41 -7.80 3.28
C ALA A 63 11.89 -8.18 3.31
N ARG A 64 12.62 -7.69 4.31
CA ARG A 64 14.04 -8.02 4.50
C ARG A 64 14.24 -9.47 4.95
N ARG A 65 13.48 -9.94 5.96
CA ARG A 65 13.66 -11.27 6.57
C ARG A 65 13.15 -12.41 5.69
N ALA A 66 12.03 -12.20 4.99
CA ALA A 66 11.45 -13.19 4.09
C ALA A 66 12.01 -13.10 2.66
N ASP A 67 12.85 -12.10 2.36
CA ASP A 67 13.33 -11.78 1.02
C ASP A 67 12.18 -11.67 0.01
N CYS A 68 11.10 -10.99 0.38
CA CYS A 68 10.00 -10.67 -0.53
C CYS A 68 10.08 -9.22 -1.03
N ALA A 69 9.33 -8.92 -2.07
CA ALA A 69 9.15 -7.58 -2.57
C ALA A 69 7.92 -6.91 -1.93
N ILE A 70 7.71 -5.63 -2.23
CA ILE A 70 6.58 -4.84 -1.74
C ILE A 70 5.75 -4.37 -2.92
N LEU A 71 4.45 -4.61 -2.84
CA LEU A 71 3.42 -3.88 -3.55
C LEU A 71 3.01 -2.73 -2.63
N LEU A 72 3.28 -1.50 -3.05
CA LEU A 72 3.00 -0.33 -2.23
C LEU A 72 1.70 0.33 -2.70
N ASP A 73 0.64 0.12 -1.92
CA ASP A 73 -0.63 0.78 -2.16
C ASP A 73 -0.62 2.19 -1.53
N ILE A 74 -0.77 3.19 -2.39
CA ILE A 74 -0.69 4.61 -2.03
C ILE A 74 -1.98 5.09 -1.37
N ASN A 75 -3.14 4.52 -1.77
CA ASN A 75 -4.42 4.84 -1.13
C ASN A 75 -4.45 4.31 0.30
N ASN A 76 -3.94 3.09 0.55
CA ASN A 76 -3.86 2.49 1.87
C ASN A 76 -3.00 3.31 2.83
N ILE A 77 -1.86 3.84 2.34
CA ILE A 77 -1.03 4.77 3.12
C ILE A 77 -1.84 6.02 3.48
N TYR A 78 -2.52 6.61 2.50
CA TYR A 78 -3.30 7.84 2.73
C TYR A 78 -4.45 7.61 3.71
N VAL A 79 -5.24 6.55 3.52
CA VAL A 79 -6.35 6.16 4.40
C VAL A 79 -5.84 5.96 5.84
N SER A 80 -4.79 5.16 6.01
CA SER A 80 -4.19 4.91 7.33
C SER A 80 -3.65 6.18 7.96
N ALA A 81 -2.98 7.04 7.18
CA ALA A 81 -2.42 8.30 7.66
C ALA A 81 -3.51 9.25 8.20
N MET A 82 -4.64 9.37 7.48
CA MET A 82 -5.76 10.20 7.91
C MET A 82 -6.44 9.63 9.15
N ASN A 83 -6.66 8.33 9.21
CA ASN A 83 -7.34 7.67 10.32
C ASN A 83 -6.53 7.66 11.61
N HIS A 84 -5.20 7.58 11.51
CA HIS A 84 -4.29 7.50 12.68
C HIS A 84 -3.52 8.78 12.97
N GLY A 85 -3.59 9.79 12.10
CA GLY A 85 -2.99 11.11 12.32
C GLY A 85 -1.46 11.14 12.16
N PHE A 86 -0.88 10.33 11.27
CA PHE A 86 0.55 10.41 10.94
C PHE A 86 0.79 11.05 9.57
N ASP A 87 2.02 11.50 9.33
CA ASP A 87 2.42 12.04 8.03
C ASP A 87 2.68 10.91 7.02
N PRO A 88 1.93 10.82 5.91
CA PRO A 88 2.15 9.78 4.89
C PRO A 88 3.55 9.80 4.26
N ALA A 89 4.24 10.95 4.24
CA ALA A 89 5.62 11.04 3.78
C ALA A 89 6.58 10.24 4.70
N SER A 90 6.29 10.16 5.99
CA SER A 90 7.05 9.34 6.95
C SER A 90 6.94 7.85 6.62
N TYR A 91 5.75 7.40 6.18
CA TYR A 91 5.55 6.03 5.71
C TYR A 91 6.44 5.73 4.49
N LEU A 92 6.36 6.59 3.46
CA LEU A 92 7.20 6.44 2.27
C LEU A 92 8.70 6.42 2.64
N ALA A 93 9.11 7.26 3.60
CA ALA A 93 10.50 7.33 4.04
C ALA A 93 11.01 6.04 4.71
N GLY A 94 10.13 5.32 5.41
CA GLY A 94 10.47 4.07 6.09
C GLY A 94 10.54 2.83 5.18
N ILE A 95 9.99 2.91 3.96
CA ILE A 95 10.00 1.77 3.04
C ILE A 95 11.33 1.67 2.27
N PRO A 96 11.96 0.47 2.20
CA PRO A 96 13.20 0.27 1.45
C PRO A 96 12.95 0.34 -0.06
N ARG A 97 13.67 1.27 -0.72
CA ARG A 97 13.48 1.59 -2.14
C ARG A 97 13.61 0.37 -3.05
N GLU A 98 14.58 -0.46 -2.78
CA GLU A 98 14.92 -1.63 -3.59
C GLU A 98 13.89 -2.77 -3.49
N ARG A 99 12.96 -2.69 -2.53
CA ARG A 99 11.93 -3.71 -2.34
C ARG A 99 10.61 -3.37 -3.04
N VAL A 100 10.35 -2.11 -3.38
CA VAL A 100 9.12 -1.72 -4.07
C VAL A 100 9.19 -2.15 -5.53
N ARG A 101 8.21 -2.93 -5.98
CA ARG A 101 8.12 -3.46 -7.35
C ARG A 101 6.81 -3.13 -8.04
N GLN A 102 5.83 -2.66 -7.31
CA GLN A 102 4.52 -2.29 -7.87
C GLN A 102 3.87 -1.23 -6.98
N PHE A 103 3.08 -0.35 -7.61
CA PHE A 103 2.15 0.52 -6.91
C PHE A 103 0.71 0.12 -7.19
N HIS A 104 -0.15 0.26 -6.18
CA HIS A 104 -1.59 0.35 -6.36
C HIS A 104 -2.07 1.77 -6.08
N LEU A 105 -3.12 2.14 -6.80
CA LEU A 105 -3.86 3.39 -6.65
C LEU A 105 -5.34 3.06 -6.62
N ALA A 106 -6.06 3.60 -5.66
CA ALA A 106 -7.49 3.42 -5.53
C ALA A 106 -8.16 4.71 -5.01
N GLY A 107 -9.49 4.73 -5.05
CA GLY A 107 -10.29 5.72 -4.35
C GLY A 107 -10.80 5.17 -3.02
N HIS A 108 -11.27 6.06 -2.14
CA HIS A 108 -11.79 5.73 -0.83
C HIS A 108 -13.07 6.52 -0.55
N SER A 109 -13.85 6.07 0.43
CA SER A 109 -15.02 6.78 0.94
C SER A 109 -14.67 7.53 2.23
N ASP A 110 -15.23 8.73 2.40
CA ASP A 110 -15.22 9.44 3.69
C ASP A 110 -16.54 9.17 4.41
N ARG A 111 -16.45 8.64 5.62
CA ARG A 111 -17.59 8.42 6.51
C ARG A 111 -17.41 9.21 7.79
N GLU A 112 -17.93 10.45 7.79
CA GLU A 112 -17.96 11.33 8.97
C GLU A 112 -16.54 11.60 9.54
N GLY A 113 -15.55 11.78 8.65
CA GLY A 113 -14.15 12.05 9.01
C GLY A 113 -13.30 10.81 9.25
N HIS A 114 -13.85 9.62 8.94
CA HIS A 114 -13.11 8.37 8.92
C HIS A 114 -13.05 7.83 7.49
N LEU A 115 -11.87 7.62 6.97
CA LEU A 115 -11.70 7.12 5.60
C LEU A 115 -11.81 5.60 5.56
N ILE A 116 -12.58 5.10 4.60
CA ILE A 116 -12.74 3.66 4.35
C ILE A 116 -12.19 3.35 2.96
N ASP A 117 -11.35 2.36 2.88
CA ASP A 117 -10.71 1.85 1.67
C ASP A 117 -11.71 1.00 0.85
N THR A 118 -12.57 1.69 0.11
CA THR A 118 -13.71 1.07 -0.58
C THR A 118 -13.44 0.78 -2.05
N HIS A 119 -12.43 1.38 -2.65
CA HIS A 119 -12.09 1.27 -4.07
C HIS A 119 -13.27 1.53 -5.02
N ASP A 120 -14.23 2.33 -4.60
CA ASP A 120 -15.48 2.61 -5.32
C ASP A 120 -15.58 4.04 -5.88
N HIS A 121 -14.57 4.87 -5.61
CA HIS A 121 -14.49 6.27 -6.02
C HIS A 121 -13.29 6.54 -6.94
N PRO A 122 -13.30 7.65 -7.71
CA PRO A 122 -12.09 8.15 -8.38
C PRO A 122 -10.96 8.40 -7.38
N ILE A 123 -9.72 8.29 -7.86
CA ILE A 123 -8.53 8.55 -7.05
C ILE A 123 -8.53 10.00 -6.60
N ALA A 124 -8.45 10.25 -5.30
CA ALA A 124 -8.50 11.56 -4.70
C ALA A 124 -7.22 12.37 -4.98
N ALA A 125 -7.36 13.70 -5.06
CA ALA A 125 -6.22 14.59 -5.34
C ALA A 125 -5.03 14.44 -4.36
N PRO A 126 -5.23 14.23 -3.04
CA PRO A 126 -4.13 13.94 -2.11
C PRO A 126 -3.41 12.63 -2.41
N VAL A 127 -4.13 11.58 -2.83
CA VAL A 127 -3.53 10.28 -3.22
C VAL A 127 -2.66 10.47 -4.46
N TRP A 128 -3.11 11.25 -5.45
CA TRP A 128 -2.29 11.63 -6.60
C TRP A 128 -1.03 12.43 -6.21
N ALA A 129 -1.12 13.28 -5.19
CA ALA A 129 0.04 14.01 -4.67
C ALA A 129 1.05 13.05 -4.04
N LEU A 130 0.58 12.15 -3.19
CA LEU A 130 1.41 11.13 -2.54
C LEU A 130 2.04 10.17 -3.56
N TYR A 131 1.30 9.80 -4.62
CA TYR A 131 1.85 8.99 -5.71
C TYR A 131 3.01 9.67 -6.44
N ARG A 132 2.94 11.00 -6.68
CA ARG A 132 4.07 11.75 -7.24
C ARG A 132 5.31 11.69 -6.36
N GLU A 133 5.14 11.76 -5.04
CA GLU A 133 6.24 11.62 -4.07
C GLU A 133 6.80 10.20 -4.09
N ALA A 134 5.93 9.19 -4.13
CA ALA A 134 6.33 7.78 -4.22
C ALA A 134 7.14 7.52 -5.51
N VAL A 135 6.68 7.99 -6.67
CA VAL A 135 7.43 7.87 -7.93
C VAL A 135 8.79 8.59 -7.86
N GLY A 136 8.84 9.77 -7.25
CA GLY A 136 10.09 10.51 -7.03
C GLY A 136 11.10 9.74 -6.18
N ARG A 137 10.61 9.00 -5.17
CA ARG A 137 11.44 8.24 -4.24
C ARG A 137 11.85 6.87 -4.78
N PHE A 138 10.89 6.10 -5.28
CA PHE A 138 11.09 4.69 -5.67
C PHE A 138 11.44 4.52 -7.15
N GLY A 139 11.13 5.52 -7.96
CA GLY A 139 11.23 5.45 -9.42
C GLY A 139 9.92 4.94 -10.05
N PRO A 140 9.86 4.89 -11.38
CA PRO A 140 8.70 4.34 -12.10
C PRO A 140 8.71 2.82 -12.01
N VAL A 141 7.78 2.26 -11.26
CA VAL A 141 7.47 0.82 -11.23
C VAL A 141 6.08 0.58 -11.82
N PRO A 142 5.74 -0.66 -12.22
CA PRO A 142 4.38 -0.98 -12.66
C PRO A 142 3.34 -0.44 -11.69
N THR A 143 2.30 0.20 -12.21
CA THR A 143 1.23 0.81 -11.42
C THR A 143 -0.11 0.27 -11.90
N MET A 144 -0.96 -0.17 -10.98
CA MET A 144 -2.32 -0.60 -11.22
C MET A 144 -3.29 0.37 -10.53
N ILE A 145 -4.42 0.64 -11.19
CA ILE A 145 -5.57 1.30 -10.58
C ILE A 145 -6.58 0.21 -10.24
N GLU A 146 -7.00 0.17 -8.99
CA GLU A 146 -7.98 -0.78 -8.50
C GLU A 146 -9.35 -0.12 -8.32
N ARG A 147 -10.38 -0.77 -8.83
CA ARG A 147 -11.76 -0.33 -8.73
C ARG A 147 -12.64 -1.55 -8.53
N ASP A 148 -13.18 -1.72 -7.31
CA ASP A 148 -13.90 -2.93 -6.88
C ASP A 148 -15.42 -2.78 -6.94
N ASP A 149 -15.91 -1.54 -6.86
CA ASP A 149 -17.34 -1.22 -6.96
C ASP A 149 -17.53 0.08 -7.76
N ASN A 150 -18.79 0.39 -8.09
CA ASN A 150 -19.13 1.57 -8.91
C ASN A 150 -18.24 1.69 -10.17
N ILE A 151 -18.00 0.55 -10.85
CA ILE A 151 -17.11 0.45 -12.00
C ILE A 151 -17.58 1.42 -13.09
N PRO A 152 -16.80 2.46 -13.45
CA PRO A 152 -17.19 3.40 -14.46
C PRO A 152 -16.96 2.85 -15.87
N GLU A 153 -17.39 3.60 -16.88
CA GLU A 153 -17.08 3.29 -18.27
C GLU A 153 -15.56 3.17 -18.50
N LEU A 154 -15.15 2.26 -19.38
CA LEU A 154 -13.73 1.97 -19.65
C LEU A 154 -12.91 3.22 -19.98
N GLY A 155 -13.50 4.18 -20.69
CA GLY A 155 -12.83 5.44 -21.05
C GLY A 155 -12.41 6.26 -19.82
N VAL A 156 -13.18 6.21 -18.73
CA VAL A 156 -12.84 6.89 -17.48
C VAL A 156 -11.64 6.21 -16.81
N LEU A 157 -11.63 4.86 -16.75
CA LEU A 157 -10.50 4.10 -16.19
C LEU A 157 -9.21 4.34 -17.00
N VAL A 158 -9.33 4.37 -18.34
CA VAL A 158 -8.18 4.66 -19.20
C VAL A 158 -7.65 6.08 -18.96
N ALA A 159 -8.53 7.07 -18.76
CA ALA A 159 -8.11 8.43 -18.43
C ALA A 159 -7.37 8.52 -17.08
N GLU A 160 -7.79 7.79 -16.07
CA GLU A 160 -7.06 7.69 -14.79
C GLU A 160 -5.66 7.04 -14.99
N LEU A 161 -5.57 5.99 -15.81
CA LEU A 161 -4.29 5.37 -16.17
C LEU A 161 -3.37 6.34 -16.92
N ASP A 162 -3.90 7.21 -17.78
CA ASP A 162 -3.10 8.20 -18.48
C ASP A 162 -2.53 9.26 -17.52
N VAL A 163 -3.28 9.63 -16.49
CA VAL A 163 -2.73 10.46 -15.40
C VAL A 163 -1.58 9.75 -14.68
N ALA A 164 -1.75 8.47 -14.33
CA ALA A 164 -0.69 7.70 -13.69
C ALA A 164 0.57 7.60 -14.57
N ARG A 165 0.41 7.36 -15.87
CA ARG A 165 1.52 7.35 -16.87
C ARG A 165 2.24 8.69 -16.94
N ALA A 166 1.50 9.79 -16.95
CA ALA A 166 2.08 11.13 -16.97
C ALA A 166 2.90 11.43 -15.70
N VAL A 167 2.40 11.04 -14.53
CA VAL A 167 3.13 11.16 -13.27
C VAL A 167 4.42 10.34 -13.30
N ALA A 168 4.34 9.07 -13.74
CA ALA A 168 5.51 8.19 -13.83
C ALA A 168 6.58 8.74 -14.78
N ALA A 169 6.18 9.27 -15.95
CA ALA A 169 7.09 9.88 -16.91
C ALA A 169 7.78 11.14 -16.35
N GLY A 170 7.05 12.00 -15.61
CA GLY A 170 7.60 13.18 -14.96
C GLY A 170 8.59 12.85 -13.84
N GLY A 171 8.36 11.75 -13.10
CA GLY A 171 9.30 11.24 -12.10
C GLY A 171 10.59 10.68 -12.70
N ALA A 172 10.48 9.95 -13.81
CA ALA A 172 11.65 9.43 -14.53
C ALA A 172 12.57 10.56 -15.03
N ALA A 173 12.01 11.65 -15.54
CA ALA A 173 12.79 12.81 -16.00
C ALA A 173 13.56 13.50 -14.86
N ARG A 174 13.00 13.56 -13.65
CA ARG A 174 13.68 14.15 -12.47
C ARG A 174 14.78 13.26 -11.90
N ALA A 175 14.65 11.94 -12.01
CA ALA A 175 15.66 10.99 -11.51
C ALA A 175 16.91 10.92 -12.42
N ALA A 176 16.78 11.36 -13.68
CA ALA A 176 17.84 11.37 -14.68
C ALA A 176 18.60 12.70 -14.78
N ALA A 177 18.14 13.75 -14.09
CA ALA A 177 18.76 15.08 -14.03
C ALA A 177 19.59 15.28 -12.76
#